data_d59807a015b2ff08883c73ed7d240938
#
_entry.id   d59807a015b2ff08883c73ed7d240938
#
_cell.length_a   1.000
_cell.length_b   1.000
_cell.length_c   1.000
_cell.angle_alpha   90.00
_cell.angle_beta   90.00
_cell.angle_gamma   90.00
#
_symmetry.space_group_name_H-M   'P 1'
#
loop_
_entity.id
_entity.type
_entity.pdbx_description
1 polymer ?
#
loop_
_entity_poly.entity_id
_entity_poly.type
_entity_poly.pdbx_seq_one_letter_code
_entity_poly.pdbx_strand_id
1 'polypeptide(L)'
;MKTKGIVTGIVSNLVTVKVDGPVAENEICYIDLQGVKMMAEVIKVNGETASVQVFESTRGLKNGDSVEFEGRMLEVQLGPGLLSSVYDGLQNNLATMTEVFLQRGEYTDPLDHQKKWAFTPIAQPGDKVVAADWLGEVKEGWLPHKIMVPFSFQGEFTVKSIIGAGEYTVDQEVAVLTNEEGEDVKVTMVQKWPVKVAVKGYKEKPRPNRIMETGVRVIDTMNPIAEGGTGFIPGPFGCGKTVLQHAIAKQGDADVIVMAACGERANEVVEIFTEFPELIDPHTGRHLMERTTIICNTSNMPVAAREASVYTAMTICEYYRAMGLKCLLLADSTSRWAQALREMSNRMEELPGADAFPVDLSAIISNFYARAGMVVLNNGQTGAVTFIGTVSPAGGNLKEPVTESTKKAARCFYALEQNRADQKRYPAVGQLDSYSKYLDYPEIKEYLDETVEKGWVDKVLQAKNLIRRGKEASEQINILGDDGVPMSYHVNFWKSELVDFVILQQDAFDTIDALCPLERQRFMLDLVLEICEKDYDFEDFEKCREFFKNLINELRQMNYSAYESEQFWAYNESVKKMIA
;
A
#
# COMPACT_ATOMS: atom_id res chain seq x y z
N MET A 1 30.28 14.18 -21.66
CA MET A 1 30.79 15.10 -20.60
C MET A 1 29.60 15.36 -19.66
N LYS A 2 29.81 15.28 -18.35
CA LYS A 2 28.77 15.65 -17.38
C LYS A 2 28.61 17.17 -17.39
N THR A 3 27.36 17.65 -17.39
CA THR A 3 27.04 19.07 -17.26
C THR A 3 27.46 19.56 -15.87
N LYS A 4 28.02 20.75 -15.80
CA LYS A 4 28.41 21.40 -14.55
C LYS A 4 27.57 22.68 -14.35
N GLY A 5 27.58 23.17 -13.14
CA GLY A 5 26.90 24.41 -12.81
C GLY A 5 27.47 25.09 -11.57
N ILE A 6 26.96 26.26 -11.30
CA ILE A 6 27.37 27.08 -10.15
C ILE A 6 26.10 27.57 -9.44
N VAL A 7 26.10 27.45 -8.13
CA VAL A 7 25.00 27.96 -7.26
C VAL A 7 24.91 29.49 -7.38
N THR A 8 23.73 29.97 -7.71
CA THR A 8 23.43 31.43 -7.85
C THR A 8 22.40 31.94 -6.84
N GLY A 9 21.57 31.05 -6.28
CA GLY A 9 20.56 31.42 -5.30
C GLY A 9 20.21 30.24 -4.39
N ILE A 10 19.82 30.54 -3.17
CA ILE A 10 19.46 29.54 -2.14
C ILE A 10 18.23 30.03 -1.39
N VAL A 11 17.15 29.23 -1.40
CA VAL A 11 15.93 29.48 -0.62
C VAL A 11 15.56 28.18 0.11
N SER A 12 15.97 28.06 1.38
CA SER A 12 15.83 26.81 2.12
C SER A 12 16.53 25.67 1.39
N ASN A 13 15.82 24.56 1.07
CA ASN A 13 16.38 23.43 0.32
C ASN A 13 16.25 23.58 -1.22
N LEU A 14 15.69 24.69 -1.69
CA LEU A 14 15.62 25.01 -3.10
C LEU A 14 16.84 25.85 -3.49
N VAL A 15 17.62 25.36 -4.43
CA VAL A 15 18.85 26.00 -4.91
C VAL A 15 18.72 26.30 -6.39
N THR A 16 19.05 27.53 -6.78
CA THR A 16 19.14 27.94 -8.18
C THR A 16 20.56 27.76 -8.68
N VAL A 17 20.74 27.08 -9.79
CA VAL A 17 22.04 26.77 -10.39
C VAL A 17 22.07 27.30 -11.80
N LYS A 18 23.13 28.05 -12.14
CA LYS A 18 23.44 28.39 -13.52
C LYS A 18 24.21 27.22 -14.12
N VAL A 19 23.70 26.68 -15.25
CA VAL A 19 24.25 25.47 -15.92
C VAL A 19 25.06 25.82 -17.16
N ASP A 20 26.06 25.02 -17.44
CA ASP A 20 26.96 25.19 -18.61
C ASP A 20 26.62 24.23 -19.78
N GLY A 21 25.55 23.47 -19.65
CA GLY A 21 25.12 22.49 -20.65
C GLY A 21 23.67 22.04 -20.47
N PRO A 22 23.21 21.05 -21.22
CA PRO A 22 21.86 20.55 -21.14
C PRO A 22 21.61 19.82 -19.81
N VAL A 23 20.45 20.06 -19.21
CA VAL A 23 19.96 19.44 -17.97
C VAL A 23 18.49 19.11 -18.15
N ALA A 24 18.06 17.96 -17.64
CA ALA A 24 16.68 17.52 -17.69
C ALA A 24 15.98 17.63 -16.33
N GLU A 25 14.67 17.76 -16.34
CA GLU A 25 13.86 17.62 -15.12
C GLU A 25 13.99 16.20 -14.54
N ASN A 26 13.93 16.11 -13.21
CA ASN A 26 14.16 14.90 -12.41
C ASN A 26 15.59 14.33 -12.47
N GLU A 27 16.51 15.03 -13.09
CA GLU A 27 17.93 14.64 -13.11
C GLU A 27 18.57 14.84 -11.73
N ILE A 28 19.41 13.91 -11.32
CA ILE A 28 20.18 14.00 -10.07
C ILE A 28 21.45 14.82 -10.30
N CYS A 29 21.76 15.65 -9.32
CA CYS A 29 23.03 16.38 -9.26
C CYS A 29 23.62 16.34 -7.85
N TYR A 30 24.89 16.65 -7.75
CA TYR A 30 25.61 16.79 -6.49
C TYR A 30 26.18 18.19 -6.36
N ILE A 31 25.89 18.81 -5.22
CA ILE A 31 26.43 20.11 -4.85
C ILE A 31 27.63 19.89 -3.92
N ASP A 32 28.76 20.45 -4.22
CA ASP A 32 29.97 20.34 -3.42
C ASP A 32 29.95 21.42 -2.31
N LEU A 33 29.84 20.96 -1.05
CA LEU A 33 30.00 21.81 0.13
C LEU A 33 31.33 21.44 0.82
N GLN A 34 32.42 22.12 0.44
CA GLN A 34 33.74 21.92 1.07
C GLN A 34 34.21 20.46 1.06
N GLY A 35 33.99 19.75 -0.06
CA GLY A 35 34.35 18.35 -0.24
C GLY A 35 33.24 17.35 0.17
N VAL A 36 32.15 17.83 0.72
CA VAL A 36 30.97 17.00 1.00
C VAL A 36 29.99 17.13 -0.16
N LYS A 37 29.69 16.03 -0.84
CA LYS A 37 28.74 15.99 -1.95
C LYS A 37 27.33 15.80 -1.45
N MET A 38 26.48 16.79 -1.66
CA MET A 38 25.06 16.76 -1.30
C MET A 38 24.21 16.43 -2.52
N MET A 39 23.36 15.42 -2.42
CA MET A 39 22.46 15.03 -3.50
C MET A 39 21.30 16.00 -3.62
N ALA A 40 20.94 16.32 -4.86
CA ALA A 40 19.78 17.12 -5.21
C ALA A 40 19.12 16.62 -6.50
N GLU A 41 17.86 16.98 -6.70
CA GLU A 41 17.09 16.66 -7.90
C GLU A 41 16.64 17.93 -8.60
N VAL A 42 16.76 17.96 -9.91
CA VAL A 42 16.27 19.05 -10.76
C VAL A 42 14.75 19.00 -10.82
N ILE A 43 14.08 20.06 -10.38
CA ILE A 43 12.62 20.17 -10.40
C ILE A 43 12.11 21.11 -11.49
N LYS A 44 12.93 22.03 -11.97
CA LYS A 44 12.56 22.97 -13.03
C LYS A 44 13.80 23.43 -13.79
N VAL A 45 13.67 23.52 -15.09
CA VAL A 45 14.69 24.08 -15.97
C VAL A 45 14.13 25.32 -16.67
N ASN A 46 14.86 26.41 -16.63
CA ASN A 46 14.48 27.66 -17.28
C ASN A 46 15.69 28.31 -17.97
N GLY A 47 15.82 28.05 -19.26
CA GLY A 47 16.96 28.51 -20.02
C GLY A 47 18.30 27.95 -19.51
N GLU A 48 19.21 28.83 -19.12
CA GLU A 48 20.54 28.48 -18.55
C GLU A 48 20.49 28.26 -17.02
N THR A 49 19.30 28.25 -16.40
CA THR A 49 19.17 28.04 -14.97
C THR A 49 18.33 26.81 -14.66
N ALA A 50 18.76 26.05 -13.64
CA ALA A 50 18.03 24.93 -13.08
C ALA A 50 17.68 25.22 -11.62
N SER A 51 16.45 24.93 -11.22
CA SER A 51 16.04 24.89 -9.82
C SER A 51 16.16 23.46 -9.33
N VAL A 52 16.99 23.26 -8.31
CA VAL A 52 17.25 21.94 -7.73
C VAL A 52 16.80 21.88 -6.29
N GLN A 53 16.16 20.79 -5.91
CA GLN A 53 15.74 20.51 -4.55
C GLN A 53 16.78 19.62 -3.88
N VAL A 54 17.41 20.12 -2.84
CA VAL A 54 18.42 19.37 -2.08
C VAL A 54 17.74 18.41 -1.09
N PHE A 55 18.24 17.17 -1.05
CA PHE A 55 17.72 16.14 -0.14
C PHE A 55 18.19 16.29 1.31
N GLU A 56 19.14 17.18 1.56
CA GLU A 56 19.77 17.42 2.84
C GLU A 56 19.66 18.88 3.25
N SER A 57 20.18 19.20 4.45
CA SER A 57 20.22 20.58 4.91
C SER A 57 21.24 21.42 4.12
N THR A 58 20.80 22.54 3.58
CA THR A 58 21.61 23.47 2.78
C THR A 58 22.43 24.46 3.61
N ARG A 59 22.44 24.32 4.94
CA ARG A 59 23.20 25.22 5.81
C ARG A 59 24.68 25.23 5.45
N GLY A 60 25.23 26.40 5.18
CA GLY A 60 26.64 26.57 4.81
C GLY A 60 26.90 26.63 3.32
N LEU A 61 25.93 26.30 2.45
CA LEU A 61 26.01 26.55 1.02
C LEU A 61 26.12 28.03 0.72
N LYS A 62 26.89 28.35 -0.34
CA LYS A 62 27.15 29.72 -0.79
C LYS A 62 26.97 29.83 -2.30
N ASN A 63 26.70 31.05 -2.73
CA ASN A 63 26.84 31.37 -4.17
C ASN A 63 28.27 31.10 -4.62
N GLY A 64 28.39 30.44 -5.76
CA GLY A 64 29.69 30.04 -6.32
C GLY A 64 30.08 28.59 -6.04
N ASP A 65 29.36 27.87 -5.17
CA ASP A 65 29.59 26.44 -4.95
C ASP A 65 29.29 25.65 -6.22
N SER A 66 30.10 24.63 -6.49
CA SER A 66 30.04 23.86 -7.73
C SER A 66 28.96 22.78 -7.68
N VAL A 67 28.34 22.52 -8.83
CA VAL A 67 27.33 21.49 -9.02
C VAL A 67 27.71 20.61 -10.19
N GLU A 68 27.55 19.29 -10.03
CA GLU A 68 27.80 18.30 -11.10
C GLU A 68 26.50 17.52 -11.35
N PHE A 69 26.03 17.51 -12.58
CA PHE A 69 24.83 16.79 -13.02
C PHE A 69 25.17 15.41 -13.53
N GLU A 70 24.41 14.40 -13.12
CA GLU A 70 24.69 12.98 -13.36
C GLU A 70 24.16 12.44 -14.69
N GLY A 71 23.21 13.14 -15.34
CA GLY A 71 22.54 12.66 -16.55
C GLY A 71 21.58 11.50 -16.31
N ARG A 72 21.16 11.28 -15.07
CA ARG A 72 20.25 10.20 -14.67
C ARG A 72 19.27 10.67 -13.60
N MET A 73 18.12 10.02 -13.53
CA MET A 73 17.13 10.25 -12.47
C MET A 73 17.54 9.55 -11.17
N LEU A 74 16.80 9.82 -10.08
CA LEU A 74 16.92 9.06 -8.85
C LEU A 74 16.56 7.59 -9.10
N GLU A 75 17.48 6.70 -8.77
CA GLU A 75 17.38 5.26 -9.00
C GLU A 75 17.39 4.50 -7.68
N VAL A 76 16.76 3.33 -7.69
CA VAL A 76 16.91 2.31 -6.64
C VAL A 76 17.72 1.13 -7.16
N GLN A 77 18.43 0.48 -6.25
CA GLN A 77 19.06 -0.81 -6.49
C GLN A 77 18.06 -1.93 -6.21
N LEU A 78 17.88 -2.83 -7.15
CA LEU A 78 16.98 -3.95 -7.09
C LEU A 78 17.75 -5.26 -7.19
N GLY A 79 17.67 -6.08 -6.16
CA GLY A 79 18.40 -7.33 -6.08
C GLY A 79 18.11 -8.09 -4.78
N PRO A 80 18.73 -9.27 -4.58
CA PRO A 80 18.59 -10.03 -3.35
C PRO A 80 19.07 -9.24 -2.13
N GLY A 81 18.33 -9.29 -1.04
CA GLY A 81 18.61 -8.60 0.21
C GLY A 81 17.67 -7.43 0.53
N LEU A 82 16.67 -7.16 -0.31
CA LEU A 82 15.66 -6.13 -0.05
C LEU A 82 14.68 -6.53 1.05
N LEU A 83 14.33 -7.81 1.16
CA LEU A 83 13.44 -8.30 2.22
C LEU A 83 14.11 -8.23 3.59
N SER A 84 13.31 -8.02 4.61
CA SER A 84 13.73 -7.85 6.01
C SER A 84 14.62 -6.63 6.25
N SER A 85 14.64 -5.69 5.31
CA SER A 85 15.45 -4.48 5.36
C SER A 85 14.60 -3.24 5.61
N VAL A 86 15.23 -2.24 6.20
CA VAL A 86 14.62 -0.94 6.46
C VAL A 86 15.46 0.14 5.79
N TYR A 87 14.83 0.91 4.92
CA TYR A 87 15.45 1.98 4.14
C TYR A 87 14.81 3.33 4.42
N ASP A 88 15.52 4.39 4.15
CA ASP A 88 14.94 5.72 4.01
C ASP A 88 14.36 5.94 2.59
N GLY A 89 13.84 7.13 2.33
CA GLY A 89 13.25 7.46 1.01
C GLY A 89 14.25 7.44 -0.16
N LEU A 90 15.55 7.51 0.12
CA LEU A 90 16.64 7.44 -0.87
C LEU A 90 17.29 6.05 -0.93
N GLN A 91 16.68 5.06 -0.28
CA GLN A 91 17.19 3.70 -0.15
C GLN A 91 18.50 3.57 0.64
N ASN A 92 18.79 4.47 1.58
CA ASN A 92 19.85 4.26 2.54
C ASN A 92 19.43 3.19 3.55
N ASN A 93 20.28 2.22 3.83
CA ASN A 93 19.99 1.17 4.79
C ASN A 93 20.13 1.69 6.22
N LEU A 94 19.02 1.85 6.92
CA LEU A 94 18.97 2.44 8.27
C LEU A 94 19.64 1.57 9.33
N ALA A 95 19.74 0.26 9.11
CA ALA A 95 20.43 -0.65 10.05
C ALA A 95 21.96 -0.47 10.06
N THR A 96 22.54 0.06 8.99
CA THR A 96 23.98 0.30 8.85
C THR A 96 24.38 1.75 9.14
N MET A 97 23.41 2.64 9.35
CA MET A 97 23.66 4.03 9.69
C MET A 97 24.02 4.20 11.16
N THR A 98 24.92 5.14 11.44
CA THR A 98 25.36 5.45 12.81
C THR A 98 24.34 6.22 13.63
N GLU A 99 23.41 6.91 12.97
CA GLU A 99 22.31 7.65 13.60
C GLU A 99 20.98 7.41 12.86
N VAL A 100 19.87 7.62 13.54
CA VAL A 100 18.51 7.48 13.00
C VAL A 100 18.20 8.50 11.89
N PHE A 101 19.01 9.56 11.75
CA PHE A 101 18.83 10.63 10.78
C PHE A 101 19.99 10.70 9.80
N LEU A 102 19.68 10.94 8.53
CA LEU A 102 20.65 11.14 7.47
C LEU A 102 21.60 12.30 7.81
N GLN A 103 22.89 12.00 7.93
CA GLN A 103 23.92 13.01 8.01
C GLN A 103 24.34 13.46 6.63
N ARG A 104 24.84 14.70 6.51
CA ARG A 104 25.27 15.27 5.23
C ARG A 104 26.32 14.43 4.55
N GLY A 105 26.06 14.07 3.30
CA GLY A 105 26.99 13.31 2.48
C GLY A 105 27.18 11.84 2.89
N GLU A 106 26.38 11.34 3.83
CA GLU A 106 26.38 9.96 4.24
C GLU A 106 25.35 9.18 3.44
N TYR A 107 25.82 8.35 2.51
CA TYR A 107 25.01 7.45 1.72
C TYR A 107 25.47 6.03 1.99
N THR A 108 24.52 5.14 2.30
CA THR A 108 24.81 3.72 2.52
C THR A 108 24.43 2.90 1.31
N ASP A 109 25.09 1.77 1.15
CA ASP A 109 24.73 0.83 0.11
C ASP A 109 23.46 0.07 0.53
N PRO A 110 22.42 0.00 -0.29
CA PRO A 110 21.17 -0.67 0.09
C PRO A 110 21.29 -2.19 0.17
N LEU A 111 22.24 -2.79 -0.54
CA LEU A 111 22.43 -4.24 -0.58
C LEU A 111 23.80 -4.63 0.00
N ASP A 112 23.86 -5.82 0.57
CA ASP A 112 25.13 -6.41 1.03
C ASP A 112 25.86 -7.06 -0.14
N HIS A 113 26.92 -6.41 -0.61
CA HIS A 113 27.74 -6.86 -1.73
C HIS A 113 28.72 -7.98 -1.40
N GLN A 114 28.88 -8.31 -0.12
CA GLN A 114 29.77 -9.40 0.32
C GLN A 114 29.03 -10.72 0.55
N LYS A 115 27.71 -10.63 0.79
CA LYS A 115 26.87 -11.82 1.01
C LYS A 115 26.80 -12.66 -0.26
N LYS A 116 26.95 -13.96 -0.08
CA LYS A 116 26.80 -14.95 -1.15
C LYS A 116 25.40 -15.51 -1.16
N TRP A 117 24.86 -15.67 -2.36
CA TRP A 117 23.54 -16.19 -2.64
C TRP A 117 23.63 -17.47 -3.46
N ALA A 118 22.86 -18.49 -3.08
CA ALA A 118 22.77 -19.75 -3.81
C ALA A 118 21.98 -19.54 -5.11
N PHE A 119 22.68 -19.40 -6.22
CA PHE A 119 22.10 -19.18 -7.54
C PHE A 119 21.83 -20.50 -8.25
N THR A 120 20.67 -20.60 -8.91
CA THR A 120 20.28 -21.70 -9.80
C THR A 120 19.84 -21.11 -11.13
N PRO A 121 20.41 -21.49 -12.27
CA PRO A 121 20.01 -20.98 -13.58
C PRO A 121 18.63 -21.52 -13.97
N ILE A 122 17.83 -20.68 -14.63
CA ILE A 122 16.54 -21.04 -15.24
C ILE A 122 16.68 -21.03 -16.77
N ALA A 123 17.27 -19.95 -17.32
CA ALA A 123 17.52 -19.81 -18.73
C ALA A 123 18.71 -20.68 -19.18
N GLN A 124 18.71 -21.01 -20.46
CA GLN A 124 19.78 -21.79 -21.10
C GLN A 124 20.47 -20.98 -22.19
N PRO A 125 21.75 -21.26 -22.51
CA PRO A 125 22.40 -20.67 -23.66
C PRO A 125 21.61 -20.89 -24.95
N GLY A 126 21.42 -19.85 -25.73
CA GLY A 126 20.61 -19.84 -26.96
C GLY A 126 19.15 -19.38 -26.76
N ASP A 127 18.67 -19.26 -25.55
CA ASP A 127 17.33 -18.75 -25.28
C ASP A 127 17.22 -17.27 -25.72
N LYS A 128 16.04 -16.93 -26.25
CA LYS A 128 15.65 -15.56 -26.57
C LYS A 128 14.96 -14.93 -25.36
N VAL A 129 15.45 -13.79 -24.94
CA VAL A 129 14.96 -13.11 -23.75
C VAL A 129 14.75 -11.62 -23.98
N VAL A 130 13.81 -11.04 -23.28
CA VAL A 130 13.53 -9.59 -23.22
C VAL A 130 13.56 -9.10 -21.78
N ALA A 131 13.49 -7.80 -21.59
CA ALA A 131 13.48 -7.21 -20.24
C ALA A 131 12.46 -7.90 -19.31
N ALA A 132 12.85 -8.14 -18.07
CA ALA A 132 12.11 -8.84 -17.03
C ALA A 132 11.96 -10.36 -17.19
N ASP A 133 12.48 -10.96 -18.25
CA ASP A 133 12.53 -12.43 -18.34
C ASP A 133 13.47 -13.01 -17.28
N TRP A 134 13.12 -14.17 -16.76
CA TRP A 134 13.87 -14.81 -15.68
C TRP A 134 15.10 -15.54 -16.20
N LEU A 135 16.27 -15.18 -15.67
CA LEU A 135 17.54 -15.84 -15.99
C LEU A 135 17.89 -16.94 -15.00
N GLY A 136 17.56 -16.74 -13.75
CA GLY A 136 17.85 -17.65 -12.66
C GLY A 136 17.13 -17.26 -11.41
N GLU A 137 17.38 -17.99 -10.32
CA GLU A 137 16.83 -17.67 -9.01
C GLU A 137 17.84 -17.84 -7.90
N VAL A 138 17.64 -17.09 -6.83
CA VAL A 138 18.35 -17.28 -5.56
C VAL A 138 17.34 -17.45 -4.43
N LYS A 139 17.72 -18.11 -3.38
CA LYS A 139 16.88 -18.28 -2.20
C LYS A 139 17.10 -17.11 -1.25
N GLU A 140 16.15 -16.19 -1.22
CA GLU A 140 16.11 -15.08 -0.26
C GLU A 140 15.18 -15.46 0.92
N GLY A 141 15.77 -16.01 1.97
CA GLY A 141 14.99 -16.60 3.06
C GLY A 141 14.10 -17.73 2.55
N TRP A 142 12.80 -17.56 2.61
CA TRP A 142 11.77 -18.49 2.11
C TRP A 142 11.41 -18.26 0.63
N LEU A 143 11.77 -17.10 0.06
CA LEU A 143 11.35 -16.64 -1.25
C LEU A 143 12.33 -17.08 -2.34
N PRO A 144 11.86 -17.70 -3.45
CA PRO A 144 12.65 -17.86 -4.67
C PRO A 144 12.72 -16.51 -5.42
N HIS A 145 13.77 -15.73 -5.13
CA HIS A 145 14.01 -14.44 -5.75
C HIS A 145 14.52 -14.64 -7.18
N LYS A 146 13.79 -14.13 -8.17
CA LYS A 146 14.13 -14.28 -9.58
C LYS A 146 15.17 -13.22 -10.00
N ILE A 147 16.27 -13.67 -10.61
CA ILE A 147 17.21 -12.81 -11.28
C ILE A 147 16.75 -12.64 -12.71
N MET A 148 16.52 -11.39 -13.11
CA MET A 148 15.87 -11.04 -14.38
C MET A 148 16.80 -10.30 -15.33
N VAL A 149 16.47 -10.33 -16.60
CA VAL A 149 17.02 -9.39 -17.58
C VAL A 149 16.69 -7.97 -17.10
N PRO A 150 17.68 -7.07 -16.97
CA PRO A 150 17.43 -5.73 -16.48
C PRO A 150 16.31 -5.02 -17.23
N PHE A 151 15.47 -4.28 -16.49
CA PHE A 151 14.32 -3.56 -17.06
C PHE A 151 14.74 -2.46 -18.06
N SER A 152 15.97 -1.99 -17.98
CA SER A 152 16.53 -0.98 -18.88
C SER A 152 16.94 -1.53 -20.25
N PHE A 153 16.98 -2.86 -20.40
CA PHE A 153 17.35 -3.49 -21.66
C PHE A 153 16.21 -3.36 -22.68
N GLN A 154 16.52 -2.96 -23.88
CA GLN A 154 15.57 -2.78 -24.96
C GLN A 154 15.80 -3.79 -26.06
N GLY A 155 14.71 -4.32 -26.63
CA GLY A 155 14.75 -5.32 -27.69
C GLY A 155 14.98 -6.74 -27.20
N GLU A 156 15.22 -7.65 -28.15
CA GLU A 156 15.46 -9.06 -27.90
C GLU A 156 16.95 -9.35 -27.72
N PHE A 157 17.27 -10.19 -26.75
CA PHE A 157 18.62 -10.66 -26.47
C PHE A 157 18.68 -12.17 -26.59
N THR A 158 19.85 -12.69 -26.93
CA THR A 158 20.13 -14.12 -26.89
C THR A 158 21.07 -14.41 -25.73
N VAL A 159 20.75 -15.41 -24.91
CA VAL A 159 21.62 -15.85 -23.82
C VAL A 159 22.87 -16.51 -24.42
N LYS A 160 24.01 -15.84 -24.31
CA LYS A 160 25.31 -16.36 -24.78
C LYS A 160 25.86 -17.38 -23.80
N SER A 161 25.83 -17.03 -22.51
CA SER A 161 26.29 -17.89 -21.42
C SER A 161 25.57 -17.55 -20.13
N ILE A 162 25.42 -18.54 -19.27
CA ILE A 162 24.89 -18.41 -17.91
C ILE A 162 25.72 -19.31 -16.99
N ILE A 163 26.05 -18.80 -15.81
CA ILE A 163 26.81 -19.59 -14.83
C ILE A 163 26.00 -20.75 -14.27
N GLY A 164 26.68 -21.81 -13.87
CA GLY A 164 26.05 -22.95 -13.20
C GLY A 164 25.59 -22.63 -11.78
N ALA A 165 24.86 -23.57 -11.18
CA ALA A 165 24.44 -23.47 -9.79
C ALA A 165 25.66 -23.33 -8.87
N GLY A 166 25.55 -22.42 -7.90
CA GLY A 166 26.64 -22.12 -6.96
C GLY A 166 26.34 -20.91 -6.10
N GLU A 167 27.27 -20.56 -5.23
CA GLU A 167 27.15 -19.39 -4.37
C GLU A 167 27.95 -18.21 -4.93
N TYR A 168 27.25 -17.11 -5.16
CA TYR A 168 27.81 -15.91 -5.78
C TYR A 168 27.36 -14.64 -5.06
N THR A 169 28.18 -13.60 -5.11
CA THR A 169 27.79 -12.26 -4.65
C THR A 169 26.91 -11.58 -5.66
N VAL A 170 26.20 -10.52 -5.26
CA VAL A 170 25.30 -9.76 -6.14
C VAL A 170 26.01 -9.07 -7.31
N ASP A 171 27.28 -8.78 -7.20
CA ASP A 171 28.10 -8.10 -8.24
C ASP A 171 28.72 -9.07 -9.26
N GLN A 172 28.67 -10.36 -8.99
CA GLN A 172 29.23 -11.34 -9.89
C GLN A 172 28.39 -11.50 -11.15
N GLU A 173 29.06 -11.56 -12.31
CA GLU A 173 28.37 -11.81 -13.58
C GLU A 173 27.72 -13.19 -13.58
N VAL A 174 26.40 -13.22 -13.75
CA VAL A 174 25.62 -14.47 -13.77
C VAL A 174 25.25 -14.89 -15.18
N ALA A 175 25.17 -13.94 -16.12
CA ALA A 175 24.87 -14.21 -17.51
C ALA A 175 25.54 -13.19 -18.44
N VAL A 176 25.77 -13.60 -19.68
CA VAL A 176 26.14 -12.72 -20.79
C VAL A 176 25.05 -12.84 -21.85
N LEU A 177 24.50 -11.70 -22.23
CA LEU A 177 23.45 -11.59 -23.25
C LEU A 177 24.01 -10.88 -24.46
N THR A 178 23.63 -11.34 -25.65
CA THR A 178 24.02 -10.72 -26.91
C THR A 178 22.81 -10.02 -27.53
N ASN A 179 22.95 -8.73 -27.86
CA ASN A 179 21.89 -7.97 -28.50
C ASN A 179 21.78 -8.30 -30.01
N GLU A 180 20.80 -7.71 -30.70
CA GLU A 180 20.59 -7.90 -32.14
C GLU A 180 21.77 -7.39 -33.00
N GLU A 181 22.56 -6.48 -32.48
CA GLU A 181 23.74 -5.93 -33.15
C GLU A 181 25.01 -6.79 -32.95
N GLY A 182 24.89 -7.86 -32.16
CA GLY A 182 25.99 -8.78 -31.84
C GLY A 182 26.89 -8.32 -30.69
N GLU A 183 26.49 -7.30 -29.94
CA GLU A 183 27.22 -6.83 -28.77
C GLU A 183 26.87 -7.64 -27.51
N ASP A 184 27.90 -7.96 -26.74
CA ASP A 184 27.75 -8.71 -25.50
C ASP A 184 27.51 -7.77 -24.32
N VAL A 185 26.49 -8.03 -23.51
CA VAL A 185 26.18 -7.30 -22.30
C VAL A 185 26.17 -8.26 -21.11
N LYS A 186 26.85 -7.88 -20.04
CA LYS A 186 26.96 -8.66 -18.81
C LYS A 186 25.81 -8.34 -17.87
N VAL A 187 25.28 -9.37 -17.21
CA VAL A 187 24.20 -9.26 -16.25
C VAL A 187 24.67 -9.76 -14.90
N THR A 188 24.41 -8.97 -13.86
CA THR A 188 24.62 -9.32 -12.45
C THR A 188 23.26 -9.53 -11.75
N MET A 189 23.27 -9.88 -10.47
CA MET A 189 22.03 -10.01 -9.68
C MET A 189 21.41 -8.65 -9.30
N VAL A 190 22.12 -7.54 -9.49
CA VAL A 190 21.66 -6.20 -9.16
C VAL A 190 21.34 -5.43 -10.43
N GLN A 191 20.21 -4.74 -10.42
CA GLN A 191 19.86 -3.76 -11.44
C GLN A 191 19.44 -2.45 -10.80
N LYS A 192 19.50 -1.37 -11.57
CA LYS A 192 19.04 -0.04 -11.15
C LYS A 192 17.85 0.39 -11.98
N TRP A 193 16.90 1.05 -11.35
CA TRP A 193 15.73 1.57 -12.04
C TRP A 193 15.31 2.93 -11.48
N PRO A 194 14.94 3.91 -12.35
CA PRO A 194 14.42 5.19 -11.91
C PRO A 194 13.11 5.05 -11.15
N VAL A 195 13.01 5.62 -9.94
CA VAL A 195 11.84 5.45 -9.08
C VAL A 195 10.57 6.10 -9.61
N LYS A 196 10.69 7.18 -10.38
CA LYS A 196 9.56 7.92 -10.97
C LYS A 196 9.05 7.32 -12.29
N VAL A 197 9.68 6.27 -12.78
CA VAL A 197 9.29 5.58 -14.01
C VAL A 197 8.68 4.23 -13.67
N ALA A 198 7.45 3.96 -14.15
CA ALA A 198 6.82 2.68 -13.95
C ALA A 198 7.57 1.54 -14.66
N VAL A 199 7.70 0.41 -14.00
CA VAL A 199 8.26 -0.81 -14.61
C VAL A 199 7.23 -1.42 -15.56
N LYS A 200 7.58 -1.62 -16.82
CA LYS A 200 6.73 -2.15 -17.90
C LYS A 200 7.21 -3.52 -18.42
N GLY A 201 7.87 -4.31 -17.59
CA GLY A 201 8.38 -5.63 -17.95
C GLY A 201 7.31 -6.73 -17.89
N TYR A 202 6.17 -6.56 -18.55
CA TYR A 202 5.07 -7.53 -18.59
C TYR A 202 4.40 -7.56 -19.96
N LYS A 203 3.69 -8.65 -20.25
CA LYS A 203 2.99 -8.83 -21.51
C LYS A 203 1.73 -7.97 -21.61
N GLU A 204 0.91 -8.01 -20.56
CA GLU A 204 -0.35 -7.25 -20.49
C GLU A 204 -0.70 -6.92 -19.03
N LYS A 205 -1.58 -5.92 -18.86
CA LYS A 205 -2.12 -5.52 -17.57
C LYS A 205 -3.65 -5.60 -17.61
N PRO A 206 -4.23 -6.78 -17.34
CA PRO A 206 -5.67 -6.98 -17.38
C PRO A 206 -6.37 -6.28 -16.20
N ARG A 207 -7.69 -6.22 -16.26
CA ARG A 207 -8.49 -5.82 -15.12
C ARG A 207 -8.37 -6.85 -13.99
N PRO A 208 -8.39 -6.43 -12.73
CA PRO A 208 -8.42 -7.37 -11.60
C PRO A 208 -9.61 -8.32 -11.70
N ASN A 209 -9.39 -9.59 -11.43
CA ASN A 209 -10.38 -10.66 -11.59
C ASN A 209 -10.60 -11.48 -10.32
N ARG A 210 -9.93 -11.19 -9.24
CA ARG A 210 -10.08 -11.85 -7.93
C ARG A 210 -9.83 -10.86 -6.79
N ILE A 211 -10.34 -11.18 -5.61
CA ILE A 211 -10.12 -10.36 -4.42
C ILE A 211 -8.83 -10.76 -3.69
N MET A 212 -8.27 -9.81 -2.94
CA MET A 212 -7.25 -10.07 -1.94
C MET A 212 -7.95 -10.29 -0.59
N GLU A 213 -7.86 -11.50 -0.04
CA GLU A 213 -8.41 -11.79 1.27
C GLU A 213 -7.58 -11.12 2.37
N THR A 214 -8.22 -10.39 3.24
CA THR A 214 -7.58 -9.70 4.37
C THR A 214 -7.91 -10.31 5.73
N GLY A 215 -8.92 -11.17 5.79
CA GLY A 215 -9.45 -11.69 7.04
C GLY A 215 -10.24 -10.68 7.87
N VAL A 216 -10.45 -9.46 7.35
CA VAL A 216 -11.22 -8.39 7.98
C VAL A 216 -12.59 -8.30 7.32
N ARG A 217 -13.66 -8.59 8.09
CA ARG A 217 -15.03 -8.70 7.55
C ARG A 217 -15.52 -7.43 6.86
N VAL A 218 -15.20 -6.27 7.41
CA VAL A 218 -15.61 -4.98 6.82
C VAL A 218 -14.98 -4.72 5.45
N ILE A 219 -13.85 -5.35 5.16
CA ILE A 219 -13.18 -5.31 3.87
C ILE A 219 -13.68 -6.45 2.99
N ASP A 220 -13.40 -7.69 3.35
CA ASP A 220 -13.66 -8.86 2.49
C ASP A 220 -15.15 -9.06 2.20
N THR A 221 -16.01 -8.91 3.21
CA THR A 221 -17.45 -9.09 3.05
C THR A 221 -18.12 -7.87 2.42
N MET A 222 -17.87 -6.69 2.98
CA MET A 222 -18.65 -5.50 2.65
C MET A 222 -18.05 -4.67 1.51
N ASN A 223 -16.73 -4.51 1.49
CA ASN A 223 -16.03 -3.66 0.53
C ASN A 223 -14.71 -4.32 0.10
N PRO A 224 -14.77 -5.42 -0.66
CA PRO A 224 -13.57 -6.17 -1.01
C PRO A 224 -12.61 -5.35 -1.87
N ILE A 225 -11.32 -5.55 -1.64
CA ILE A 225 -10.26 -5.05 -2.49
C ILE A 225 -9.79 -6.16 -3.41
N ALA A 226 -9.59 -5.84 -4.68
CA ALA A 226 -9.08 -6.79 -5.64
C ALA A 226 -7.58 -7.03 -5.45
N GLU A 227 -7.10 -8.22 -5.78
CA GLU A 227 -5.68 -8.48 -5.96
C GLU A 227 -5.16 -7.64 -7.13
N GLY A 228 -4.17 -6.79 -6.87
CA GLY A 228 -3.77 -5.76 -7.81
C GLY A 228 -4.69 -4.54 -7.82
N GLY A 229 -5.54 -4.40 -6.83
CA GLY A 229 -6.46 -3.27 -6.67
C GLY A 229 -5.86 -2.08 -5.95
N THR A 230 -6.64 -1.01 -5.89
CA THR A 230 -6.28 0.23 -5.21
C THR A 230 -7.34 0.60 -4.19
N GLY A 231 -6.91 1.02 -3.03
CA GLY A 231 -7.79 1.49 -1.96
C GLY A 231 -7.12 2.56 -1.11
N PHE A 232 -7.89 3.24 -0.29
CA PHE A 232 -7.35 4.15 0.70
C PHE A 232 -8.24 4.27 1.93
N ILE A 233 -7.62 4.61 3.03
CA ILE A 233 -8.23 4.69 4.36
C ILE A 233 -8.10 6.14 4.83
N PRO A 234 -9.08 7.02 4.56
CA PRO A 234 -9.11 8.34 5.15
C PRO A 234 -9.71 8.27 6.55
N GLY A 235 -9.18 9.07 7.44
CA GLY A 235 -9.76 9.20 8.77
C GLY A 235 -9.00 10.15 9.68
N PRO A 236 -9.68 10.68 10.70
CA PRO A 236 -9.07 11.49 11.72
C PRO A 236 -7.96 10.76 12.48
N PHE A 237 -7.13 11.51 13.17
CA PHE A 237 -6.15 10.93 14.09
C PHE A 237 -6.85 10.16 15.21
N GLY A 238 -6.31 8.99 15.57
CA GLY A 238 -6.84 8.16 16.66
C GLY A 238 -8.01 7.25 16.30
N CYS A 239 -8.46 7.22 15.04
CA CYS A 239 -9.54 6.31 14.59
C CYS A 239 -9.09 4.89 14.24
N GLY A 240 -7.84 4.51 14.53
CA GLY A 240 -7.34 3.16 14.32
C GLY A 240 -6.84 2.87 12.90
N LYS A 241 -6.40 3.89 12.14
CA LYS A 241 -5.80 3.69 10.80
C LYS A 241 -4.64 2.71 10.82
N THR A 242 -3.69 2.93 11.71
CA THR A 242 -2.49 2.10 11.84
C THR A 242 -2.83 0.66 12.24
N VAL A 243 -3.77 0.48 13.18
CA VAL A 243 -4.22 -0.85 13.59
C VAL A 243 -4.85 -1.61 12.42
N LEU A 244 -5.67 -0.95 11.62
CA LEU A 244 -6.28 -1.56 10.43
C LEU A 244 -5.23 -1.91 9.37
N GLN A 245 -4.26 -1.03 9.12
CA GLN A 245 -3.16 -1.32 8.20
C GLN A 245 -2.29 -2.49 8.69
N HIS A 246 -1.95 -2.54 9.96
CA HIS A 246 -1.18 -3.65 10.53
C HIS A 246 -1.96 -4.97 10.44
N ALA A 247 -3.27 -4.96 10.65
CA ALA A 247 -4.10 -6.14 10.47
C ALA A 247 -4.09 -6.62 9.02
N ILE A 248 -4.22 -5.72 8.06
CA ILE A 248 -4.15 -6.05 6.62
C ILE A 248 -2.76 -6.59 6.25
N ALA A 249 -1.69 -5.97 6.75
CA ALA A 249 -0.32 -6.42 6.53
C ALA A 249 -0.08 -7.82 7.07
N LYS A 250 -0.52 -8.06 8.31
CA LYS A 250 -0.30 -9.31 9.03
C LYS A 250 -1.03 -10.50 8.38
N GLN A 251 -2.25 -10.30 7.94
CA GLN A 251 -3.15 -11.39 7.52
C GLN A 251 -3.61 -11.33 6.08
N GLY A 252 -3.23 -10.28 5.35
CA GLY A 252 -3.55 -10.17 3.92
C GLY A 252 -2.89 -11.26 3.09
N ASP A 253 -3.58 -11.75 2.07
CA ASP A 253 -3.05 -12.71 1.11
C ASP A 253 -2.07 -12.04 0.14
N ALA A 254 -0.86 -11.82 0.62
CA ALA A 254 0.25 -11.24 -0.13
C ALA A 254 1.55 -11.98 0.18
N ASP A 255 2.39 -12.14 -0.84
CA ASP A 255 3.70 -12.79 -0.70
C ASP A 255 4.72 -11.82 -0.09
N VAL A 256 4.70 -10.57 -0.54
CA VAL A 256 5.63 -9.51 -0.11
C VAL A 256 4.85 -8.28 0.32
N ILE A 257 5.27 -7.68 1.42
CA ILE A 257 4.71 -6.44 1.95
C ILE A 257 5.77 -5.36 1.89
N VAL A 258 5.41 -4.20 1.38
CA VAL A 258 6.22 -2.99 1.47
C VAL A 258 5.43 -1.95 2.25
N MET A 259 5.99 -1.51 3.37
CA MET A 259 5.43 -0.43 4.17
C MET A 259 6.19 0.86 3.88
N ALA A 260 5.47 1.90 3.47
CA ALA A 260 6.01 3.21 3.25
C ALA A 260 5.49 4.17 4.33
N ALA A 261 6.35 4.53 5.28
CA ALA A 261 6.09 5.60 6.25
C ALA A 261 6.54 6.93 5.65
N CYS A 262 5.58 7.73 5.17
CA CYS A 262 5.84 8.95 4.41
C CYS A 262 5.72 10.17 5.33
N GLY A 263 6.81 10.60 5.93
CA GLY A 263 6.86 11.79 6.76
C GLY A 263 6.15 11.66 8.10
N GLU A 264 6.09 10.47 8.65
CA GLU A 264 5.51 10.19 9.96
C GLU A 264 6.38 10.76 11.09
N ARG A 265 5.78 10.89 12.27
CA ARG A 265 6.50 11.36 13.46
C ARG A 265 7.54 10.32 13.88
N ALA A 266 8.66 10.78 14.42
CA ALA A 266 9.72 9.89 14.88
C ALA A 266 9.24 8.80 15.86
N ASN A 267 8.26 9.12 16.72
CA ASN A 267 7.69 8.18 17.68
C ASN A 267 6.92 7.04 16.99
N GLU A 268 6.11 7.36 15.99
CA GLU A 268 5.34 6.38 15.21
C GLU A 268 6.26 5.45 14.41
N VAL A 269 7.36 6.00 13.93
CA VAL A 269 8.40 5.24 13.25
C VAL A 269 9.11 4.28 14.20
N VAL A 270 9.41 4.70 15.41
CA VAL A 270 9.99 3.84 16.46
C VAL A 270 9.04 2.68 16.80
N GLU A 271 7.73 2.93 16.89
CA GLU A 271 6.72 1.86 17.07
C GLU A 271 6.79 0.83 15.95
N ILE A 272 6.84 1.28 14.69
CA ILE A 272 6.98 0.36 13.54
C ILE A 272 8.26 -0.49 13.67
N PHE A 273 9.38 0.10 14.06
CA PHE A 273 10.64 -0.62 14.23
C PHE A 273 10.67 -1.60 15.40
N THR A 274 9.91 -1.33 16.46
CA THR A 274 9.88 -2.18 17.67
C THR A 274 8.78 -3.23 17.61
N GLU A 275 7.60 -2.88 17.12
CA GLU A 275 6.44 -3.75 17.12
C GLU A 275 6.36 -4.65 15.87
N PHE A 276 6.67 -4.10 14.70
CA PHE A 276 6.50 -4.81 13.44
C PHE A 276 7.35 -6.09 13.34
N PRO A 277 8.63 -6.12 13.77
CA PRO A 277 9.44 -7.34 13.78
C PRO A 277 8.91 -8.44 14.70
N GLU A 278 8.15 -8.09 15.73
CA GLU A 278 7.55 -9.04 16.67
C GLU A 278 6.25 -9.67 16.15
N LEU A 279 5.65 -9.09 15.11
CA LEU A 279 4.43 -9.63 14.53
C LEU A 279 4.69 -10.98 13.85
N ILE A 280 3.78 -11.92 14.10
CA ILE A 280 3.81 -13.25 13.50
C ILE A 280 2.76 -13.35 12.40
N ASP A 281 3.15 -13.85 11.25
CA ASP A 281 2.25 -14.16 10.15
C ASP A 281 1.37 -15.37 10.55
N PRO A 282 0.05 -15.20 10.66
CA PRO A 282 -0.84 -16.28 11.08
C PRO A 282 -0.93 -17.44 10.07
N HIS A 283 -0.57 -17.22 8.81
CA HIS A 283 -0.62 -18.24 7.77
C HIS A 283 0.61 -19.14 7.77
N THR A 284 1.78 -18.60 8.08
CA THR A 284 3.06 -19.32 8.00
C THR A 284 3.71 -19.59 9.34
N GLY A 285 3.31 -18.88 10.39
CA GLY A 285 3.93 -18.91 11.71
C GLY A 285 5.32 -18.25 11.78
N ARG A 286 5.76 -17.58 10.71
CA ARG A 286 7.03 -16.85 10.64
C ARG A 286 6.85 -15.40 11.08
N HIS A 287 7.97 -14.75 11.40
CA HIS A 287 7.94 -13.31 11.63
C HIS A 287 7.52 -12.57 10.35
N LEU A 288 6.62 -11.61 10.50
CA LEU A 288 6.10 -10.84 9.37
C LEU A 288 7.23 -10.08 8.64
N MET A 289 8.26 -9.67 9.37
CA MET A 289 9.42 -8.97 8.82
C MET A 289 10.18 -9.80 7.78
N GLU A 290 10.11 -11.12 7.81
CA GLU A 290 10.77 -11.99 6.82
C GLU A 290 10.23 -11.82 5.40
N ARG A 291 9.01 -11.29 5.24
CA ARG A 291 8.40 -10.98 3.95
C ARG A 291 8.14 -9.49 3.74
N THR A 292 8.76 -8.65 4.53
CA THR A 292 8.49 -7.21 4.56
C THR A 292 9.74 -6.39 4.26
N THR A 293 9.55 -5.31 3.50
CA THR A 293 10.51 -4.21 3.34
C THR A 293 9.87 -2.93 3.85
N ILE A 294 10.59 -2.16 4.66
CA ILE A 294 10.08 -0.91 5.22
C ILE A 294 10.86 0.25 4.60
N ILE A 295 10.13 1.20 4.02
CA ILE A 295 10.65 2.49 3.59
C ILE A 295 10.19 3.52 4.60
N CYS A 296 11.13 4.07 5.35
CA CYS A 296 10.84 4.98 6.43
C CYS A 296 11.39 6.37 6.17
N ASN A 297 10.50 7.35 6.14
CA ASN A 297 10.86 8.74 6.06
C ASN A 297 10.15 9.52 7.16
N THR A 298 10.92 10.15 8.05
CA THR A 298 10.36 10.94 9.15
C THR A 298 10.00 12.35 8.70
N SER A 299 9.14 13.02 9.47
CA SER A 299 8.73 14.41 9.22
C SER A 299 9.89 15.42 9.29
N ASN A 300 10.99 15.05 9.92
CA ASN A 300 12.18 15.89 10.04
C ASN A 300 13.12 15.81 8.81
N MET A 301 12.91 14.81 7.95
CA MET A 301 13.69 14.68 6.71
C MET A 301 13.25 15.72 5.67
N PRO A 302 14.14 16.10 4.73
CA PRO A 302 13.83 17.07 3.70
C PRO A 302 12.64 16.69 2.82
N VAL A 303 11.98 17.71 2.29
CA VAL A 303 10.75 17.57 1.45
C VAL A 303 10.95 16.61 0.28
N ALA A 304 12.07 16.72 -0.43
CA ALA A 304 12.32 15.89 -1.59
C ALA A 304 12.49 14.40 -1.24
N ALA A 305 13.07 14.09 -0.08
CA ALA A 305 13.18 12.72 0.40
C ALA A 305 11.79 12.14 0.77
N ARG A 306 10.90 12.96 1.35
CA ARG A 306 9.51 12.57 1.60
C ARG A 306 8.75 12.29 0.30
N GLU A 307 8.93 13.11 -0.70
CA GLU A 307 8.32 12.92 -2.02
C GLU A 307 8.85 11.64 -2.70
N ALA A 308 10.14 11.38 -2.62
CA ALA A 308 10.76 10.20 -3.24
C ALA A 308 10.36 8.87 -2.58
N SER A 309 10.04 8.86 -1.28
CA SER A 309 9.80 7.64 -0.50
C SER A 309 8.70 6.74 -1.06
N VAL A 310 7.59 7.33 -1.51
CA VAL A 310 6.47 6.58 -2.09
C VAL A 310 6.85 5.92 -3.41
N TYR A 311 7.63 6.61 -4.23
CA TYR A 311 8.11 6.08 -5.52
C TYR A 311 9.12 4.96 -5.32
N THR A 312 10.01 5.08 -4.36
CA THR A 312 10.95 4.02 -3.97
C THR A 312 10.22 2.75 -3.55
N ALA A 313 9.22 2.90 -2.69
CA ALA A 313 8.40 1.78 -2.24
C ALA A 313 7.63 1.11 -3.38
N MET A 314 7.01 1.89 -4.26
CA MET A 314 6.28 1.36 -5.41
C MET A 314 7.21 0.64 -6.38
N THR A 315 8.41 1.15 -6.63
CA THR A 315 9.38 0.50 -7.52
C THR A 315 9.82 -0.85 -6.99
N ILE A 316 10.04 -0.99 -5.69
CA ILE A 316 10.34 -2.27 -5.05
C ILE A 316 9.18 -3.26 -5.23
N CYS A 317 7.94 -2.80 -5.06
CA CYS A 317 6.76 -3.64 -5.32
C CYS A 317 6.68 -4.10 -6.77
N GLU A 318 6.93 -3.22 -7.73
CA GLU A 318 6.93 -3.56 -9.16
C GLU A 318 8.04 -4.56 -9.51
N TYR A 319 9.19 -4.47 -8.85
CA TYR A 319 10.27 -5.44 -8.98
C TYR A 319 9.85 -6.83 -8.55
N TYR A 320 9.25 -6.98 -7.38
CA TYR A 320 8.73 -8.26 -6.91
C TYR A 320 7.52 -8.76 -7.73
N ARG A 321 6.69 -7.86 -8.23
CA ARG A 321 5.61 -8.20 -9.16
C ARG A 321 6.13 -8.87 -10.43
N ALA A 322 7.23 -8.41 -10.96
CA ALA A 322 7.89 -9.00 -12.13
C ALA A 322 8.40 -10.44 -11.89
N MET A 323 8.49 -10.86 -10.63
CA MET A 323 8.79 -12.25 -10.26
C MET A 323 7.56 -13.16 -10.16
N GLY A 324 6.38 -12.65 -10.48
CA GLY A 324 5.12 -13.38 -10.33
C GLY A 324 4.56 -13.40 -8.91
N LEU A 325 4.98 -12.48 -8.07
CA LEU A 325 4.56 -12.40 -6.67
C LEU A 325 3.39 -11.44 -6.49
N LYS A 326 2.62 -11.69 -5.43
CA LYS A 326 1.57 -10.80 -4.93
C LYS A 326 2.19 -9.84 -3.93
N CYS A 327 2.27 -8.56 -4.29
CA CYS A 327 2.83 -7.53 -3.42
C CYS A 327 1.71 -6.66 -2.85
N LEU A 328 1.85 -6.28 -1.59
CA LEU A 328 0.99 -5.33 -0.91
C LEU A 328 1.82 -4.11 -0.52
N LEU A 329 1.47 -2.95 -1.06
CA LEU A 329 2.03 -1.67 -0.67
C LEU A 329 1.07 -0.97 0.27
N LEU A 330 1.55 -0.65 1.47
CA LEU A 330 0.85 0.14 2.47
C LEU A 330 1.61 1.46 2.67
N ALA A 331 0.96 2.58 2.41
CA ALA A 331 1.55 3.91 2.61
C ALA A 331 0.83 4.67 3.72
N ASP A 332 1.57 5.10 4.71
CA ASP A 332 1.10 5.92 5.83
C ASP A 332 2.00 7.16 6.00
N SER A 333 1.53 8.37 5.80
CA SER A 333 0.26 8.72 5.17
C SER A 333 0.54 9.46 3.85
N THR A 334 -0.28 9.21 2.82
CA THR A 334 -0.13 9.91 1.53
C THR A 334 -0.43 11.41 1.62
N SER A 335 -1.09 11.86 2.70
CA SER A 335 -1.24 13.29 3.03
C SER A 335 0.10 13.99 3.19
N ARG A 336 1.09 13.34 3.79
CA ARG A 336 2.44 13.88 3.97
C ARG A 336 3.19 13.99 2.64
N TRP A 337 3.00 13.03 1.76
CA TRP A 337 3.47 13.12 0.38
C TRP A 337 2.85 14.32 -0.37
N ALA A 338 1.54 14.48 -0.28
CA ALA A 338 0.85 15.63 -0.89
C ALA A 338 1.31 16.97 -0.28
N GLN A 339 1.59 17.01 1.02
CA GLN A 339 2.18 18.20 1.67
C GLN A 339 3.57 18.50 1.11
N ALA A 340 4.40 17.49 0.85
CA ALA A 340 5.70 17.68 0.21
C ALA A 340 5.54 18.30 -1.18
N LEU A 341 4.62 17.83 -1.99
CA LEU A 341 4.30 18.41 -3.30
C LEU A 341 3.84 19.87 -3.18
N ARG A 342 3.01 20.20 -2.18
CA ARG A 342 2.57 21.57 -1.90
C ARG A 342 3.74 22.48 -1.52
N GLU A 343 4.62 22.01 -0.64
CA GLU A 343 5.79 22.79 -0.22
C GLU A 343 6.73 23.09 -1.40
N MET A 344 6.95 22.10 -2.28
CA MET A 344 7.78 22.27 -3.46
C MET A 344 7.17 23.28 -4.44
N SER A 345 5.90 23.13 -4.78
CA SER A 345 5.18 24.02 -5.69
C SER A 345 5.13 25.46 -5.17
N ASN A 346 4.87 25.66 -3.88
CA ASN A 346 4.86 26.98 -3.26
C ASN A 346 6.24 27.67 -3.27
N ARG A 347 7.33 26.90 -3.08
CA ARG A 347 8.69 27.43 -3.15
C ARG A 347 9.10 27.82 -4.58
N MET A 348 8.52 27.17 -5.58
CA MET A 348 8.72 27.50 -7.00
C MET A 348 7.81 28.63 -7.49
N GLU A 349 6.99 29.20 -6.61
CA GLU A 349 6.05 30.26 -6.93
C GLU A 349 5.09 29.90 -8.07
N GLU A 350 4.70 28.63 -8.14
CA GLU A 350 3.70 28.15 -9.08
C GLU A 350 2.29 28.65 -8.72
N LEU A 351 1.42 28.74 -9.72
CA LEU A 351 0.03 29.10 -9.47
C LEU A 351 -0.62 28.04 -8.56
N PRO A 352 -1.12 28.44 -7.39
CA PRO A 352 -1.70 27.48 -6.47
C PRO A 352 -3.10 27.01 -6.93
N GLY A 353 -3.37 25.73 -6.72
CA GLY A 353 -4.71 25.17 -6.79
C GLY A 353 -5.47 25.34 -5.47
N ALA A 354 -6.47 24.49 -5.24
CA ALA A 354 -7.24 24.49 -3.99
C ALA A 354 -6.32 24.20 -2.78
N ASP A 355 -6.51 24.94 -1.70
CA ASP A 355 -5.73 24.86 -0.46
C ASP A 355 -4.20 24.95 -0.67
N ALA A 356 -3.77 25.70 -1.68
CA ALA A 356 -2.39 25.89 -2.09
C ALA A 356 -1.65 24.60 -2.53
N PHE A 357 -2.37 23.54 -2.87
CA PHE A 357 -1.81 22.36 -3.53
C PHE A 357 -1.49 22.64 -5.02
N PRO A 358 -0.60 21.86 -5.65
CA PRO A 358 -0.37 21.96 -7.08
C PRO A 358 -1.70 21.79 -7.87
N VAL A 359 -1.83 22.50 -8.98
CA VAL A 359 -3.03 22.42 -9.84
C VAL A 359 -3.21 21.00 -10.40
N ASP A 360 -2.13 20.29 -10.64
CA ASP A 360 -2.08 18.94 -11.20
C ASP A 360 -2.04 17.81 -10.14
N LEU A 361 -2.31 18.13 -8.87
CA LEU A 361 -2.31 17.14 -7.76
C LEU A 361 -3.11 15.87 -8.10
N SER A 362 -4.30 16.04 -8.68
CA SER A 362 -5.14 14.91 -9.11
C SER A 362 -4.45 14.01 -10.13
N ALA A 363 -3.74 14.59 -11.09
CA ALA A 363 -3.00 13.86 -12.11
C ALA A 363 -1.80 13.11 -11.51
N ILE A 364 -1.06 13.74 -10.60
CA ILE A 364 0.08 13.13 -9.91
C ILE A 364 -0.37 11.92 -9.09
N ILE A 365 -1.42 12.07 -8.31
CA ILE A 365 -1.98 10.97 -7.50
C ILE A 365 -2.51 9.86 -8.41
N SER A 366 -3.26 10.17 -9.45
CA SER A 366 -3.81 9.18 -10.38
C SER A 366 -2.71 8.40 -11.11
N ASN A 367 -1.65 9.05 -11.55
CA ASN A 367 -0.51 8.41 -12.20
C ASN A 367 0.23 7.47 -11.24
N PHE A 368 0.36 7.85 -10.00
CA PHE A 368 0.96 6.98 -8.98
C PHE A 368 0.10 5.74 -8.71
N TYR A 369 -1.20 5.91 -8.48
CA TYR A 369 -2.13 4.79 -8.26
C TYR A 369 -2.21 3.85 -9.47
N ALA A 370 -2.07 4.38 -10.68
CA ALA A 370 -2.08 3.59 -11.91
C ALA A 370 -0.90 2.61 -12.04
N ARG A 371 0.16 2.80 -11.26
CA ARG A 371 1.30 1.86 -11.22
C ARG A 371 0.95 0.53 -10.53
N ALA A 372 0.00 0.54 -9.58
CA ALA A 372 -0.54 -0.67 -9.00
C ALA A 372 -1.37 -1.44 -10.04
N GLY A 373 -1.48 -2.73 -9.86
CA GLY A 373 -2.32 -3.57 -10.71
C GLY A 373 -1.81 -5.00 -10.84
N MET A 374 -2.66 -5.84 -11.38
CA MET A 374 -2.32 -7.20 -11.77
C MET A 374 -1.73 -7.20 -13.17
N VAL A 375 -0.68 -7.97 -13.38
CA VAL A 375 -0.02 -8.11 -14.69
C VAL A 375 0.10 -9.57 -15.06
N VAL A 376 0.11 -9.82 -16.36
CA VAL A 376 0.49 -11.13 -16.93
C VAL A 376 1.91 -10.99 -17.45
N LEU A 377 2.82 -11.80 -16.91
CA LEU A 377 4.22 -11.80 -17.29
C LEU A 377 4.43 -12.43 -18.66
N ASN A 378 5.61 -12.24 -19.24
CA ASN A 378 5.97 -12.79 -20.55
C ASN A 378 5.86 -14.34 -20.60
N ASN A 379 6.07 -15.00 -19.46
CA ASN A 379 5.92 -16.46 -19.34
C ASN A 379 4.48 -16.94 -19.03
N GLY A 380 3.51 -16.04 -19.00
CA GLY A 380 2.12 -16.33 -18.72
C GLY A 380 1.73 -16.40 -17.24
N GLN A 381 2.68 -16.30 -16.32
CA GLN A 381 2.38 -16.19 -14.88
C GLN A 381 1.85 -14.81 -14.54
N THR A 382 1.13 -14.70 -13.42
CA THR A 382 0.56 -13.44 -12.94
C THR A 382 1.33 -12.92 -11.74
N GLY A 383 1.48 -11.61 -11.67
CA GLY A 383 1.96 -10.89 -10.50
C GLY A 383 1.04 -9.71 -10.22
N ALA A 384 1.05 -9.22 -9.00
CA ALA A 384 0.17 -8.11 -8.62
C ALA A 384 0.83 -7.17 -7.64
N VAL A 385 0.48 -5.89 -7.73
CA VAL A 385 0.71 -4.88 -6.68
C VAL A 385 -0.64 -4.33 -6.26
N THR A 386 -1.02 -4.63 -5.03
CA THR A 386 -2.19 -4.04 -4.37
C THR A 386 -1.71 -2.85 -3.54
N PHE A 387 -2.33 -1.71 -3.71
CA PHE A 387 -1.96 -0.47 -3.02
C PHE A 387 -3.08 0.01 -2.11
N ILE A 388 -2.78 0.21 -0.83
CA ILE A 388 -3.68 0.82 0.15
C ILE A 388 -2.93 1.97 0.82
N GLY A 389 -3.35 3.19 0.51
CA GLY A 389 -2.85 4.40 1.15
C GLY A 389 -3.72 4.82 2.32
N THR A 390 -3.17 5.62 3.24
CA THR A 390 -3.95 6.34 4.23
C THR A 390 -3.94 7.83 3.92
N VAL A 391 -5.03 8.48 4.28
CA VAL A 391 -5.16 9.94 4.20
C VAL A 391 -5.59 10.44 5.57
N SER A 392 -4.93 11.49 6.05
CA SER A 392 -5.27 12.17 7.31
C SER A 392 -5.82 13.56 6.99
N PRO A 393 -7.11 13.68 6.68
CA PRO A 393 -7.70 14.96 6.33
C PRO A 393 -7.74 15.89 7.54
N ALA A 394 -7.36 17.15 7.34
CA ALA A 394 -7.40 18.16 8.38
C ALA A 394 -8.84 18.35 8.91
N GLY A 395 -9.01 18.24 10.24
CA GLY A 395 -10.32 18.34 10.87
C GLY A 395 -11.33 17.27 10.47
N GLY A 396 -10.88 16.15 9.88
CA GLY A 396 -11.76 15.08 9.40
C GLY A 396 -12.55 15.43 8.13
N ASN A 397 -12.18 16.49 7.42
CA ASN A 397 -12.88 16.95 6.23
C ASN A 397 -12.58 16.08 5.01
N LEU A 398 -13.45 15.14 4.68
CA LEU A 398 -13.34 14.25 3.52
C LEU A 398 -13.48 14.96 2.15
N LYS A 399 -13.76 16.26 2.15
CA LYS A 399 -13.86 17.07 0.92
C LYS A 399 -12.58 17.88 0.64
N GLU A 400 -11.53 17.67 1.42
CA GLU A 400 -10.24 18.32 1.16
C GLU A 400 -9.60 17.81 -0.14
N PRO A 401 -8.71 18.62 -0.80
CA PRO A 401 -8.20 18.30 -2.13
C PRO A 401 -7.50 16.93 -2.26
N VAL A 402 -6.74 16.51 -1.25
CA VAL A 402 -6.01 15.22 -1.29
C VAL A 402 -7.00 14.06 -1.26
N THR A 403 -7.98 14.10 -0.37
CA THR A 403 -9.01 13.06 -0.27
C THR A 403 -9.85 12.98 -1.54
N GLU A 404 -10.29 14.11 -2.07
CA GLU A 404 -11.07 14.16 -3.33
C GLU A 404 -10.26 13.66 -4.53
N SER A 405 -8.98 14.01 -4.62
CA SER A 405 -8.10 13.52 -5.68
C SER A 405 -7.86 12.01 -5.56
N THR A 406 -7.69 11.52 -4.34
CA THR A 406 -7.49 10.09 -4.08
C THR A 406 -8.75 9.27 -4.36
N LYS A 407 -9.94 9.79 -4.06
CA LYS A 407 -11.22 9.14 -4.44
C LYS A 407 -11.35 8.90 -5.94
N LYS A 408 -10.83 9.79 -6.76
CA LYS A 408 -10.84 9.63 -8.21
C LYS A 408 -9.89 8.55 -8.70
N ALA A 409 -8.79 8.35 -7.99
CA ALA A 409 -7.74 7.41 -8.35
C ALA A 409 -7.98 6.00 -7.79
N ALA A 410 -8.39 5.88 -6.53
CA ALA A 410 -8.61 4.61 -5.84
C ALA A 410 -10.01 4.02 -6.14
N ARG A 411 -10.08 2.70 -6.13
CA ARG A 411 -11.34 1.96 -6.36
C ARG A 411 -12.07 1.58 -5.08
N CYS A 412 -11.37 1.51 -3.95
CA CYS A 412 -11.92 1.25 -2.63
C CYS A 412 -11.74 2.46 -1.73
N PHE A 413 -12.73 2.70 -0.91
CA PHE A 413 -12.77 3.79 0.05
C PHE A 413 -13.24 3.27 1.39
N TYR A 414 -12.37 3.34 2.40
CA TYR A 414 -12.63 2.87 3.77
C TYR A 414 -12.62 4.06 4.72
N ALA A 415 -13.70 4.83 4.75
CA ALA A 415 -13.82 6.02 5.58
C ALA A 415 -13.88 5.65 7.08
N LEU A 416 -12.87 6.08 7.84
CA LEU A 416 -12.92 5.96 9.30
C LEU A 416 -13.70 7.13 9.90
N GLU A 417 -14.67 6.80 10.73
CA GLU A 417 -15.58 7.75 11.37
C GLU A 417 -15.23 7.96 12.84
N GLN A 418 -15.11 9.23 13.26
CA GLN A 418 -14.83 9.58 14.66
C GLN A 418 -15.92 9.07 15.61
N ASN A 419 -17.19 9.20 15.21
CA ASN A 419 -18.32 8.74 16.04
C ASN A 419 -18.25 7.23 16.35
N ARG A 420 -17.80 6.41 15.39
CA ARG A 420 -17.62 4.98 15.62
C ARG A 420 -16.48 4.71 16.60
N ALA A 421 -15.36 5.43 16.43
CA ALA A 421 -14.22 5.34 17.34
C ALA A 421 -14.57 5.76 18.77
N ASP A 422 -15.33 6.86 18.93
CA ASP A 422 -15.81 7.35 20.23
C ASP A 422 -16.73 6.33 20.91
N GLN A 423 -17.52 5.59 20.14
CA GLN A 423 -18.36 4.49 20.61
C GLN A 423 -17.60 3.17 20.76
N LYS A 424 -16.28 3.15 20.51
CA LYS A 424 -15.41 1.96 20.54
C LYS A 424 -15.86 0.85 19.57
N ARG A 425 -16.45 1.23 18.43
CA ARG A 425 -16.84 0.33 17.34
C ARG A 425 -15.70 0.23 16.34
N TYR A 426 -14.85 -0.77 16.49
CA TYR A 426 -13.68 -0.99 15.65
C TYR A 426 -13.83 -2.25 14.77
N PRO A 427 -13.29 -2.25 13.53
CA PRO A 427 -12.73 -1.10 12.80
C PRO A 427 -13.76 0.02 12.63
N ALA A 428 -13.31 1.28 12.79
CA ALA A 428 -14.23 2.43 12.75
C ALA A 428 -14.65 2.82 11.32
N VAL A 429 -14.72 1.86 10.42
CA VAL A 429 -15.11 2.04 9.01
C VAL A 429 -16.61 2.26 8.89
N GLY A 430 -17.00 3.44 8.42
CA GLY A 430 -18.39 3.79 8.18
C GLY A 430 -18.89 3.23 6.84
N GLN A 431 -19.94 2.40 6.88
CA GLN A 431 -20.44 1.71 5.69
C GLN A 431 -21.22 2.61 4.72
N LEU A 432 -21.73 3.74 5.19
CA LEU A 432 -22.52 4.63 4.34
C LEU A 432 -21.65 5.46 3.40
N ASP A 433 -20.46 5.83 3.85
CA ASP A 433 -19.50 6.57 3.05
C ASP A 433 -18.49 5.66 2.35
N SER A 434 -18.26 4.47 2.88
CA SER A 434 -17.31 3.50 2.32
C SER A 434 -17.89 2.72 1.15
N TYR A 435 -17.05 2.41 0.19
CA TYR A 435 -17.45 1.63 -0.99
C TYR A 435 -16.29 0.81 -1.57
N SER A 436 -16.63 -0.17 -2.39
CA SER A 436 -15.73 -0.86 -3.28
C SER A 436 -16.33 -0.91 -4.67
N LYS A 437 -15.68 -0.28 -5.64
CA LYS A 437 -16.09 -0.33 -7.05
C LYS A 437 -15.84 -1.69 -7.68
N TYR A 438 -15.07 -2.55 -7.02
CA TYR A 438 -14.82 -3.92 -7.50
C TYR A 438 -16.06 -4.80 -7.46
N LEU A 439 -17.03 -4.48 -6.62
CA LEU A 439 -18.34 -5.18 -6.62
C LEU A 439 -19.13 -5.00 -7.94
N ASP A 440 -18.81 -3.96 -8.72
CA ASP A 440 -19.42 -3.69 -10.03
C ASP A 440 -18.68 -4.40 -11.19
N TYR A 441 -17.52 -5.02 -10.91
CA TYR A 441 -16.73 -5.69 -11.95
C TYR A 441 -17.30 -7.09 -12.21
N PRO A 442 -17.66 -7.41 -13.47
CA PRO A 442 -18.16 -8.75 -13.81
C PRO A 442 -17.20 -9.87 -13.42
N GLU A 443 -15.90 -9.65 -13.61
CA GLU A 443 -14.84 -10.62 -13.30
C GLU A 443 -14.76 -10.92 -11.81
N ILE A 444 -14.91 -9.90 -10.97
CA ILE A 444 -14.93 -10.04 -9.51
C ILE A 444 -16.22 -10.72 -9.05
N LYS A 445 -17.35 -10.35 -9.65
CA LYS A 445 -18.64 -10.99 -9.34
C LYS A 445 -18.60 -12.49 -9.65
N GLU A 446 -18.09 -12.88 -10.82
CA GLU A 446 -17.92 -14.27 -11.20
C GLU A 446 -17.02 -15.03 -10.22
N TYR A 447 -15.87 -14.43 -9.87
CA TYR A 447 -14.95 -14.99 -8.88
C TYR A 447 -15.63 -15.22 -7.51
N LEU A 448 -16.40 -14.26 -7.02
CA LEU A 448 -17.11 -14.37 -5.75
C LEU A 448 -18.24 -15.41 -5.81
N ASP A 449 -18.95 -15.49 -6.94
CA ASP A 449 -19.98 -16.52 -7.16
C ASP A 449 -19.40 -17.94 -7.13
N GLU A 450 -18.19 -18.13 -7.65
CA GLU A 450 -17.50 -19.43 -7.66
C GLU A 450 -16.81 -19.76 -6.33
N THR A 451 -16.21 -18.78 -5.70
CA THR A 451 -15.33 -18.97 -4.53
C THR A 451 -16.07 -18.90 -3.21
N VAL A 452 -17.05 -18.03 -3.10
CA VAL A 452 -17.83 -17.81 -1.87
C VAL A 452 -19.18 -18.49 -1.99
N GLU A 453 -20.07 -17.89 -2.77
CA GLU A 453 -21.43 -18.39 -2.98
C GLU A 453 -22.09 -17.67 -4.15
N LYS A 454 -22.88 -18.40 -4.94
CA LYS A 454 -23.69 -17.81 -6.01
C LYS A 454 -24.65 -16.74 -5.48
N GLY A 455 -24.62 -15.55 -6.06
CA GLY A 455 -25.43 -14.41 -5.61
C GLY A 455 -24.83 -13.66 -4.41
N TRP A 456 -23.56 -13.84 -4.13
CA TRP A 456 -22.87 -13.21 -3.00
C TRP A 456 -22.95 -11.69 -2.99
N VAL A 457 -22.72 -11.05 -4.14
CA VAL A 457 -22.80 -9.58 -4.27
C VAL A 457 -24.19 -9.06 -3.91
N ASP A 458 -25.24 -9.77 -4.30
CA ASP A 458 -26.62 -9.38 -3.97
C ASP A 458 -26.88 -9.45 -2.44
N LYS A 459 -26.33 -10.46 -1.76
CA LYS A 459 -26.37 -10.57 -0.29
C LYS A 459 -25.63 -9.42 0.39
N VAL A 460 -24.47 -9.05 -0.11
CA VAL A 460 -23.71 -7.90 0.41
C VAL A 460 -24.51 -6.59 0.23
N LEU A 461 -25.12 -6.39 -0.92
CA LEU A 461 -26.00 -5.22 -1.16
C LEU A 461 -27.22 -5.22 -0.26
N GLN A 462 -27.79 -6.38 0.04
CA GLN A 462 -28.87 -6.52 1.01
C GLN A 462 -28.44 -6.10 2.42
N ALA A 463 -27.26 -6.51 2.87
CA ALA A 463 -26.70 -6.09 4.15
C ALA A 463 -26.46 -4.57 4.20
N LYS A 464 -25.92 -3.99 3.13
CA LYS A 464 -25.74 -2.53 3.02
C LYS A 464 -27.08 -1.78 3.08
N ASN A 465 -28.11 -2.32 2.47
CA ASN A 465 -29.45 -1.74 2.53
C ASN A 465 -30.05 -1.79 3.94
N LEU A 466 -29.81 -2.85 4.71
CA LEU A 466 -30.20 -2.93 6.13
C LEU A 466 -29.55 -1.82 6.96
N ILE A 467 -28.26 -1.55 6.74
CA ILE A 467 -27.53 -0.47 7.43
C ILE A 467 -28.12 0.89 7.10
N ARG A 468 -28.44 1.14 5.83
CA ARG A 468 -29.08 2.40 5.39
C ARG A 468 -30.46 2.60 6.05
N ARG A 469 -31.31 1.57 6.02
CA ARG A 469 -32.62 1.62 6.68
C ARG A 469 -32.50 1.85 8.18
N GLY A 470 -31.50 1.24 8.82
CA GLY A 470 -31.24 1.43 10.23
C GLY A 470 -30.84 2.86 10.58
N LYS A 471 -30.07 3.52 9.71
CA LYS A 471 -29.73 4.94 9.88
C LYS A 471 -30.96 5.82 9.77
N GLU A 472 -31.77 5.62 8.73
CA GLU A 472 -33.03 6.33 8.54
C GLU A 472 -33.95 6.17 9.77
N ALA A 473 -34.05 4.95 10.30
CA ALA A 473 -34.81 4.65 11.50
C ALA A 473 -34.25 5.36 12.74
N SER A 474 -32.93 5.33 12.93
CA SER A 474 -32.25 6.02 14.03
C SER A 474 -32.47 7.53 14.01
N GLU A 475 -32.43 8.14 12.85
CA GLU A 475 -32.69 9.58 12.67
C GLU A 475 -34.14 9.92 13.08
N GLN A 476 -35.10 9.11 12.68
CA GLN A 476 -36.52 9.31 13.07
C GLN A 476 -36.73 9.12 14.56
N ILE A 477 -36.15 8.08 15.15
CA ILE A 477 -36.23 7.84 16.61
C ILE A 477 -35.62 9.02 17.38
N ASN A 478 -34.50 9.56 16.93
CA ASN A 478 -33.84 10.70 17.58
C ASN A 478 -34.69 11.98 17.51
N ILE A 479 -35.48 12.15 16.45
CA ILE A 479 -36.34 13.34 16.27
C ILE A 479 -37.64 13.21 17.03
N LEU A 480 -38.31 12.05 16.97
CA LEU A 480 -39.68 11.83 17.47
C LEU A 480 -39.73 11.16 18.83
N GLY A 481 -38.61 10.59 19.29
CA GLY A 481 -38.56 9.76 20.50
C GLY A 481 -39.02 8.31 20.26
N ASP A 482 -38.71 7.44 21.21
CA ASP A 482 -39.00 6.00 21.12
C ASP A 482 -40.48 5.69 20.93
N ASP A 483 -41.35 6.41 21.64
CA ASP A 483 -42.81 6.25 21.57
C ASP A 483 -43.43 6.93 20.33
N GLY A 484 -42.68 7.80 19.66
CA GLY A 484 -43.16 8.61 18.56
C GLY A 484 -43.08 7.95 17.17
N VAL A 485 -42.50 6.75 17.08
CA VAL A 485 -42.28 6.02 15.82
C VAL A 485 -42.98 4.66 15.83
N PRO A 486 -43.38 4.14 14.67
CA PRO A 486 -43.89 2.77 14.56
C PRO A 486 -42.83 1.73 14.95
N MET A 487 -43.29 0.56 15.43
CA MET A 487 -42.41 -0.57 15.80
C MET A 487 -41.45 -0.98 14.67
N SER A 488 -41.86 -0.86 13.42
CA SER A 488 -41.02 -1.17 12.26
C SER A 488 -39.72 -0.38 12.21
N TYR A 489 -39.70 0.84 12.76
CA TYR A 489 -38.47 1.64 12.85
C TYR A 489 -37.48 1.07 13.88
N HIS A 490 -38.02 0.62 15.05
CA HIS A 490 -37.21 -0.04 16.06
C HIS A 490 -36.63 -1.36 15.53
N VAL A 491 -37.44 -2.16 14.84
CA VAL A 491 -36.97 -3.41 14.21
C VAL A 491 -35.89 -3.13 13.16
N ASN A 492 -36.06 -2.14 12.28
CA ASN A 492 -35.07 -1.77 11.28
C ASN A 492 -33.78 -1.27 11.92
N PHE A 493 -33.88 -0.47 12.98
CA PHE A 493 -32.72 -0.01 13.74
C PHE A 493 -31.92 -1.19 14.31
N TRP A 494 -32.59 -2.11 14.99
CA TRP A 494 -31.93 -3.25 15.61
C TRP A 494 -31.41 -4.29 14.61
N LYS A 495 -32.05 -4.48 13.47
CA LYS A 495 -31.51 -5.28 12.36
C LYS A 495 -30.21 -4.68 11.84
N SER A 496 -30.14 -3.37 11.74
CA SER A 496 -28.89 -2.67 11.38
C SER A 496 -27.81 -2.82 12.45
N GLU A 497 -28.17 -2.67 13.74
CA GLU A 497 -27.24 -2.91 14.84
C GLU A 497 -26.71 -4.35 14.87
N LEU A 498 -27.55 -5.32 14.52
CA LEU A 498 -27.13 -6.72 14.37
C LEU A 498 -26.04 -6.87 13.30
N VAL A 499 -26.22 -6.27 12.14
CA VAL A 499 -25.20 -6.27 11.07
C VAL A 499 -23.93 -5.57 11.56
N ASP A 500 -24.06 -4.44 12.22
CA ASP A 500 -22.91 -3.68 12.73
C ASP A 500 -22.10 -4.50 13.75
N PHE A 501 -22.73 -5.01 14.80
CA PHE A 501 -22.02 -5.72 15.86
C PHE A 501 -21.45 -7.08 15.42
N VAL A 502 -22.06 -7.75 14.47
CA VAL A 502 -21.67 -9.11 14.08
C VAL A 502 -20.73 -9.11 12.87
N ILE A 503 -20.99 -8.26 11.90
CA ILE A 503 -20.23 -8.24 10.63
C ILE A 503 -19.20 -7.11 10.62
N LEU A 504 -19.58 -5.87 10.94
CA LEU A 504 -18.69 -4.72 10.79
C LEU A 504 -17.63 -4.61 11.89
N GLN A 505 -18.00 -4.94 13.12
CA GLN A 505 -17.09 -4.90 14.25
C GLN A 505 -16.26 -6.19 14.32
N GLN A 506 -14.98 -6.05 14.59
CA GLN A 506 -14.04 -7.15 14.68
C GLN A 506 -12.91 -6.77 15.63
N ASP A 507 -12.58 -7.66 16.56
CA ASP A 507 -11.52 -7.43 17.53
C ASP A 507 -10.16 -7.82 16.91
N ALA A 508 -9.35 -6.84 16.59
CA ALA A 508 -8.02 -7.03 16.00
C ALA A 508 -7.00 -7.65 16.99
N PHE A 509 -7.31 -7.68 18.27
CA PHE A 509 -6.43 -8.18 19.33
C PHE A 509 -6.84 -9.57 19.86
N ASP A 510 -8.02 -10.05 19.49
CA ASP A 510 -8.45 -11.41 19.81
C ASP A 510 -7.77 -12.42 18.88
N THR A 511 -7.40 -13.58 19.41
CA THR A 511 -6.69 -14.61 18.64
C THR A 511 -7.55 -15.32 17.60
N ILE A 512 -8.87 -15.30 17.77
CA ILE A 512 -9.85 -15.97 16.89
C ILE A 512 -10.54 -14.97 15.99
N ASP A 513 -11.08 -13.89 16.56
CA ASP A 513 -11.90 -12.92 15.82
C ASP A 513 -11.04 -12.05 14.86
N ALA A 514 -9.76 -11.83 15.17
CA ALA A 514 -8.89 -10.98 14.35
C ALA A 514 -8.74 -11.45 12.91
N LEU A 515 -8.70 -12.75 12.70
CA LEU A 515 -8.62 -13.37 11.36
C LEU A 515 -9.88 -14.19 11.10
N CYS A 516 -10.74 -13.67 10.25
CA CYS A 516 -11.97 -14.35 9.85
C CYS A 516 -11.84 -14.91 8.43
N PRO A 517 -11.73 -16.24 8.25
CA PRO A 517 -11.68 -16.84 6.92
C PRO A 517 -12.95 -16.58 6.12
N LEU A 518 -12.84 -16.56 4.80
CA LEU A 518 -13.95 -16.22 3.91
C LEU A 518 -15.16 -17.16 4.04
N GLU A 519 -14.92 -18.45 4.28
CA GLU A 519 -15.98 -19.42 4.59
C GLU A 519 -16.80 -19.03 5.82
N ARG A 520 -16.13 -18.60 6.88
CA ARG A 520 -16.78 -18.14 8.10
C ARG A 520 -17.52 -16.84 7.86
N GLN A 521 -16.96 -15.92 7.09
CA GLN A 521 -17.63 -14.68 6.70
C GLN A 521 -18.95 -14.99 5.98
N ARG A 522 -18.91 -15.93 5.04
CA ARG A 522 -20.12 -16.41 4.35
C ARG A 522 -21.17 -16.93 5.33
N PHE A 523 -20.78 -17.85 6.21
CA PHE A 523 -21.70 -18.43 7.18
C PHE A 523 -22.36 -17.38 8.06
N MET A 524 -21.55 -16.44 8.59
CA MET A 524 -22.04 -15.40 9.49
C MET A 524 -22.96 -14.40 8.77
N LEU A 525 -22.66 -14.02 7.54
CA LEU A 525 -23.53 -13.14 6.75
C LEU A 525 -24.85 -13.83 6.42
N ASP A 526 -24.83 -15.10 6.01
CA ASP A 526 -26.04 -15.87 5.73
C ASP A 526 -26.95 -15.96 6.96
N LEU A 527 -26.36 -16.24 8.13
CA LEU A 527 -27.11 -16.31 9.38
C LEU A 527 -27.72 -14.96 9.76
N VAL A 528 -26.96 -13.88 9.63
CA VAL A 528 -27.44 -12.53 9.93
C VAL A 528 -28.57 -12.13 8.95
N LEU A 529 -28.44 -12.41 7.67
CA LEU A 529 -29.48 -12.13 6.68
C LEU A 529 -30.74 -12.96 6.93
N GLU A 530 -30.62 -14.24 7.28
CA GLU A 530 -31.74 -15.10 7.65
C GLU A 530 -32.52 -14.52 8.85
N ILE A 531 -31.78 -14.03 9.87
CA ILE A 531 -32.40 -13.36 11.03
C ILE A 531 -33.14 -12.09 10.58
N CYS A 532 -32.53 -11.28 9.73
CA CYS A 532 -33.09 -10.01 9.28
C CYS A 532 -34.25 -10.14 8.28
N GLU A 533 -34.37 -11.26 7.58
CA GLU A 533 -35.48 -11.53 6.66
C GLU A 533 -36.78 -11.88 7.39
N LYS A 534 -36.70 -12.34 8.63
CA LYS A 534 -37.89 -12.67 9.42
C LYS A 534 -38.64 -11.41 9.85
N ASP A 535 -39.95 -11.52 9.89
CA ASP A 535 -40.83 -10.51 10.48
C ASP A 535 -40.92 -10.73 11.98
N TYR A 536 -40.80 -9.64 12.72
CA TYR A 536 -40.89 -9.64 14.17
C TYR A 536 -42.01 -8.70 14.63
N ASP A 537 -42.82 -9.19 15.56
CA ASP A 537 -43.86 -8.40 16.22
C ASP A 537 -43.57 -8.34 17.71
N PHE A 538 -43.50 -7.15 18.28
CA PHE A 538 -43.21 -6.90 19.68
C PHE A 538 -44.30 -6.03 20.30
N GLU A 539 -44.60 -6.28 21.56
CA GLU A 539 -45.58 -5.49 22.31
C GLU A 539 -45.12 -4.06 22.56
N ASP A 540 -43.80 -3.90 22.78
CA ASP A 540 -43.17 -2.60 23.01
C ASP A 540 -41.72 -2.58 22.51
N PHE A 541 -41.12 -1.40 22.46
CA PHE A 541 -39.75 -1.22 21.97
C PHE A 541 -38.69 -1.78 22.95
N GLU A 542 -39.00 -1.90 24.24
CA GLU A 542 -38.06 -2.48 25.20
C GLU A 542 -37.88 -3.98 24.97
N LYS A 543 -38.98 -4.70 24.70
CA LYS A 543 -38.91 -6.12 24.33
C LYS A 543 -38.19 -6.35 23.02
N CYS A 544 -38.40 -5.48 22.03
CA CYS A 544 -37.62 -5.48 20.79
C CYS A 544 -36.12 -5.33 21.06
N ARG A 545 -35.75 -4.33 21.85
CA ARG A 545 -34.36 -4.07 22.23
C ARG A 545 -33.73 -5.26 22.96
N GLU A 546 -34.42 -5.82 23.94
CA GLU A 546 -33.93 -6.96 24.72
C GLU A 546 -33.72 -8.20 23.85
N PHE A 547 -34.65 -8.50 22.97
CA PHE A 547 -34.55 -9.62 22.04
C PHE A 547 -33.30 -9.50 21.14
N PHE A 548 -33.13 -8.36 20.47
CA PHE A 548 -31.97 -8.16 19.57
C PHE A 548 -30.64 -8.07 20.32
N LYS A 549 -30.60 -7.49 21.52
CA LYS A 549 -29.42 -7.51 22.37
C LYS A 549 -28.96 -8.92 22.72
N ASN A 550 -29.90 -9.80 23.06
CA ASN A 550 -29.60 -11.18 23.36
C ASN A 550 -29.11 -11.93 22.13
N LEU A 551 -29.71 -11.73 20.96
CA LEU A 551 -29.19 -12.25 19.67
C LEU A 551 -27.79 -11.78 19.36
N ILE A 552 -27.53 -10.48 19.49
CA ILE A 552 -26.21 -9.88 19.24
C ILE A 552 -25.16 -10.50 20.17
N ASN A 553 -25.48 -10.71 21.45
CA ASN A 553 -24.55 -11.31 22.39
C ASN A 553 -24.19 -12.75 22.00
N GLU A 554 -25.17 -13.58 21.63
CA GLU A 554 -24.92 -14.94 21.17
C GLU A 554 -24.05 -14.96 19.89
N LEU A 555 -24.38 -14.14 18.92
CA LEU A 555 -23.63 -14.04 17.65
C LEU A 555 -22.21 -13.50 17.84
N ARG A 556 -22.01 -12.57 18.77
CA ARG A 556 -20.67 -12.09 19.13
C ARG A 556 -19.83 -13.19 19.78
N GLN A 557 -20.43 -14.01 20.64
CA GLN A 557 -19.73 -15.18 21.21
C GLN A 557 -19.36 -16.20 20.13
N MET A 558 -20.17 -16.36 19.09
CA MET A 558 -19.79 -17.15 17.92
C MET A 558 -18.52 -16.60 17.25
N ASN A 559 -18.38 -15.29 17.11
CA ASN A 559 -17.19 -14.65 16.54
C ASN A 559 -15.92 -14.90 17.36
N TYR A 560 -16.05 -15.01 18.68
CA TYR A 560 -14.92 -15.34 19.57
C TYR A 560 -14.67 -16.85 19.73
N SER A 561 -15.53 -17.69 19.18
CA SER A 561 -15.37 -19.15 19.18
C SER A 561 -14.68 -19.63 17.90
N ALA A 562 -13.84 -20.64 18.01
CA ALA A 562 -13.20 -21.23 16.83
C ALA A 562 -14.26 -21.73 15.84
N TYR A 563 -14.08 -21.45 14.55
CA TYR A 563 -15.02 -21.86 13.52
C TYR A 563 -15.19 -23.39 13.51
N GLU A 564 -16.43 -23.85 13.40
CA GLU A 564 -16.84 -25.28 13.45
C GLU A 564 -16.54 -26.01 14.76
N SER A 565 -16.17 -25.30 15.84
CA SER A 565 -16.05 -25.90 17.17
C SER A 565 -17.42 -26.26 17.78
N GLU A 566 -17.42 -27.14 18.78
CA GLU A 566 -18.64 -27.47 19.53
C GLU A 566 -19.30 -26.22 20.13
N GLN A 567 -18.48 -25.31 20.64
CA GLN A 567 -18.96 -24.05 21.22
C GLN A 567 -19.59 -23.14 20.13
N PHE A 568 -18.99 -23.06 18.96
CA PHE A 568 -19.54 -22.32 17.83
C PHE A 568 -20.94 -22.84 17.45
N TRP A 569 -21.09 -24.16 17.33
CA TRP A 569 -22.36 -24.78 16.99
C TRP A 569 -23.39 -24.67 18.11
N ALA A 570 -22.96 -24.70 19.38
CA ALA A 570 -23.87 -24.49 20.52
C ALA A 570 -24.49 -23.09 20.50
N TYR A 571 -23.70 -22.04 20.20
CA TYR A 571 -24.24 -20.69 20.02
C TYR A 571 -25.16 -20.59 18.81
N ASN A 572 -24.81 -21.24 17.69
CA ASN A 572 -25.68 -21.28 16.51
C ASN A 572 -27.06 -21.91 16.83
N GLU A 573 -27.08 -23.02 17.56
CA GLU A 573 -28.34 -23.65 18.00
C GLU A 573 -29.15 -22.74 18.91
N SER A 574 -28.48 -22.02 19.84
CA SER A 574 -29.14 -21.04 20.70
C SER A 574 -29.80 -19.93 19.87
N VAL A 575 -29.08 -19.37 18.90
CA VAL A 575 -29.62 -18.37 17.98
C VAL A 575 -30.81 -18.91 17.20
N LYS A 576 -30.71 -20.13 16.65
CA LYS A 576 -31.82 -20.77 15.90
C LYS A 576 -33.06 -20.96 16.75
N LYS A 577 -32.91 -21.31 18.01
CA LYS A 577 -34.03 -21.40 18.98
C LYS A 577 -34.68 -20.05 19.28
N MET A 578 -33.85 -19.00 19.36
CA MET A 578 -34.36 -17.64 19.64
C MET A 578 -35.20 -17.08 18.48
N ILE A 579 -34.87 -17.45 17.25
CA ILE A 579 -35.57 -16.96 16.05
C ILE A 579 -36.64 -17.93 15.53
N ALA A 580 -36.78 -19.11 16.11
CA ALA A 580 -37.83 -20.07 15.74
C ALA A 580 -39.20 -19.57 16.16
#